data_f05f7a807c67987e4c3c516ffc483338
#
_entry.id   f05f7a807c67987e4c3c516ffc483338
#
_cell.length_a   1.000
_cell.length_b   1.000
_cell.length_c   1.000
_cell.angle_alpha   90.00
_cell.angle_beta   90.00
_cell.angle_gamma   90.00
#
_symmetry.space_group_name_H-M   'P 1'
#
loop_
_entity.id
_entity.type
_entity.pdbx_description
1 polymer ?
#
loop_
_entity_poly.entity_id
_entity_poly.type
_entity_poly.pdbx_seq_one_letter_code
_entity_poly.pdbx_strand_id
1 'polypeptide(L)'
;MISPKTNYDAIVVGAGPAGSSAGALLAEKGHDVLIVEKEKFPRYHVGESLMPFCYFPLERLGLIEKLMTSASPRKYCVQFVRQDGLVSQPFYFFQHFDHPSSTTWQVWRSDFDKMILDKASANGASVWEQTKAKSLIKSDDRVEGIRVESKEFGDQELRAPIVIDASGRDCFAAVKERWMVRDPKLKKVALWTYYKGAKRDPGLDEGATTVAYLPNKGWFWYIPLSDDMVSVGIVAERDYLFDGSTKDHAAIFKREIENNEWIKDHLSEGEQTGEYRVTGEFSYRNQYCSIDGLVLAGDALGFLDPVFSSGVFLALKSGVMLADEIDEIIKNGEAFTSSSFGSYGKRMHASIETMRKIVYAFYDENFSFGSLVKRGEHLRSSLTDCLIGNVEDQDFHELFEAMSDLAELPEPVDCGLAHAPS
;
A
#
# COMPACT_ATOMS: atom_id res chain seq x y z
N MET A 1 3.59 38.06 -13.00
CA MET A 1 3.48 36.79 -12.28
C MET A 1 4.70 36.68 -11.36
N ILE A 2 4.51 36.37 -10.10
CA ILE A 2 5.62 36.13 -9.16
C ILE A 2 6.23 34.79 -9.57
N SER A 3 7.55 34.76 -9.81
CA SER A 3 8.25 33.51 -10.09
C SER A 3 8.11 32.59 -8.89
N PRO A 4 7.78 31.30 -9.09
CA PRO A 4 7.65 30.37 -7.98
C PRO A 4 9.03 30.14 -7.31
N LYS A 5 8.99 29.77 -6.04
CA LYS A 5 10.18 29.29 -5.34
C LYS A 5 10.69 28.01 -5.98
N THR A 6 12.00 27.87 -6.14
CA THR A 6 12.63 26.73 -6.83
C THR A 6 13.61 25.93 -5.97
N ASN A 7 13.91 26.40 -4.74
CA ASN A 7 14.82 25.71 -3.82
C ASN A 7 14.11 25.38 -2.52
N TYR A 8 14.25 24.16 -2.06
CA TYR A 8 13.60 23.58 -0.87
C TYR A 8 14.60 22.75 -0.08
N ASP A 9 14.29 22.43 1.19
CA ASP A 9 15.09 21.49 1.99
C ASP A 9 14.81 20.04 1.55
N ALA A 10 13.57 19.74 1.14
CA ALA A 10 13.20 18.46 0.59
C ALA A 10 12.13 18.60 -0.50
N ILE A 11 12.23 17.77 -1.54
CA ILE A 11 11.18 17.64 -2.57
C ILE A 11 10.61 16.23 -2.52
N VAL A 12 9.28 16.13 -2.47
CA VAL A 12 8.53 14.87 -2.47
C VAL A 12 7.81 14.73 -3.80
N VAL A 13 8.02 13.60 -4.49
CA VAL A 13 7.35 13.28 -5.75
C VAL A 13 6.20 12.32 -5.48
N GLY A 14 4.96 12.82 -5.57
CA GLY A 14 3.73 12.11 -5.31
C GLY A 14 3.11 12.44 -3.96
N ALA A 15 1.81 12.76 -3.95
CA ALA A 15 1.01 13.11 -2.78
C ALA A 15 0.13 11.95 -2.26
N GLY A 16 0.52 10.70 -2.51
CA GLY A 16 -0.10 9.53 -1.90
C GLY A 16 0.25 9.40 -0.41
N PRO A 17 -0.19 8.34 0.28
CA PRO A 17 0.03 8.16 1.73
C PRO A 17 1.50 8.31 2.16
N ALA A 18 2.46 7.75 1.40
CA ALA A 18 3.88 7.86 1.73
C ALA A 18 4.39 9.31 1.64
N GLY A 19 4.16 9.96 0.50
CA GLY A 19 4.68 11.30 0.27
C GLY A 19 4.01 12.35 1.13
N SER A 20 2.69 12.28 1.31
CA SER A 20 1.97 13.21 2.18
C SER A 20 2.35 13.03 3.65
N SER A 21 2.61 11.80 4.11
CA SER A 21 3.08 11.54 5.48
C SER A 21 4.49 12.09 5.72
N ALA A 22 5.42 11.82 4.79
CA ALA A 22 6.78 12.36 4.87
C ALA A 22 6.77 13.89 4.85
N GLY A 23 6.05 14.49 3.90
CA GLY A 23 5.95 15.93 3.77
C GLY A 23 5.30 16.60 4.97
N ALA A 24 4.24 15.98 5.54
CA ALA A 24 3.56 16.51 6.73
C ALA A 24 4.49 16.57 7.94
N LEU A 25 5.25 15.51 8.19
CA LEU A 25 6.13 15.42 9.36
C LEU A 25 7.40 16.25 9.19
N LEU A 26 7.96 16.34 8.02
CA LEU A 26 9.09 17.24 7.74
C LEU A 26 8.70 18.70 7.91
N ALA A 27 7.54 19.12 7.37
CA ALA A 27 7.02 20.46 7.53
C ALA A 27 6.68 20.78 9.00
N GLU A 28 6.13 19.82 9.76
CA GLU A 28 5.90 19.95 11.21
C GLU A 28 7.18 20.26 11.98
N LYS A 29 8.31 19.71 11.55
CA LYS A 29 9.64 19.93 12.13
C LYS A 29 10.30 21.23 11.65
N GLY A 30 9.64 22.01 10.79
CA GLY A 30 10.06 23.33 10.31
C GLY A 30 10.91 23.30 9.05
N HIS A 31 11.03 22.15 8.38
CA HIS A 31 11.70 22.07 7.08
C HIS A 31 10.83 22.64 5.95
N ASP A 32 11.47 23.24 4.99
CA ASP A 32 10.85 23.78 3.78
C ASP A 32 10.66 22.67 2.75
N VAL A 33 9.44 22.16 2.66
CA VAL A 33 9.10 20.97 1.86
C VAL A 33 8.19 21.33 0.70
N LEU A 34 8.49 20.81 -0.48
CA LEU A 34 7.60 20.82 -1.65
C LEU A 34 7.12 19.40 -1.95
N ILE A 35 5.82 19.24 -2.06
CA ILE A 35 5.17 18.03 -2.59
C ILE A 35 4.68 18.34 -4.00
N VAL A 36 5.10 17.59 -5.00
CA VAL A 36 4.60 17.67 -6.37
C VAL A 36 3.70 16.48 -6.69
N GLU A 37 2.52 16.75 -7.24
CA GLU A 37 1.50 15.73 -7.55
C GLU A 37 0.96 15.94 -8.98
N LYS A 38 0.95 14.84 -9.75
CA LYS A 38 0.51 14.88 -11.16
C LYS A 38 -1.00 15.08 -11.32
N GLU A 39 -1.79 14.66 -10.35
CA GLU A 39 -3.24 14.75 -10.35
C GLU A 39 -3.73 15.93 -9.48
N LYS A 40 -5.02 16.16 -9.49
CA LYS A 40 -5.70 17.10 -8.60
C LYS A 40 -6.52 16.31 -7.59
N PHE A 41 -6.40 16.64 -6.31
CA PHE A 41 -7.18 16.03 -5.24
C PHE A 41 -8.57 16.68 -5.05
N PRO A 42 -9.60 15.94 -4.60
CA PRO A 42 -9.57 14.50 -4.36
C PRO A 42 -9.45 13.70 -5.67
N ARG A 43 -8.71 12.61 -5.65
CA ARG A 43 -8.51 11.73 -6.81
C ARG A 43 -8.85 10.28 -6.51
N TYR A 44 -9.22 9.54 -7.54
CA TYR A 44 -9.47 8.11 -7.43
C TYR A 44 -8.18 7.33 -7.16
N HIS A 45 -8.26 6.35 -6.26
CA HIS A 45 -7.24 5.32 -6.09
C HIS A 45 -7.90 4.05 -5.52
N VAL A 46 -7.36 2.87 -5.82
CA VAL A 46 -7.77 1.60 -5.21
C VAL A 46 -6.88 1.28 -4.00
N GLY A 47 -7.38 0.40 -3.09
CA GLY A 47 -6.70 0.04 -1.85
C GLY A 47 -7.37 0.70 -0.64
N GLU A 48 -8.63 0.29 -0.39
CA GLU A 48 -9.57 0.95 0.53
C GLU A 48 -9.62 0.32 1.92
N SER A 49 -9.01 -0.87 2.07
CA SER A 49 -8.94 -1.57 3.35
C SER A 49 -7.63 -1.26 4.07
N LEU A 50 -7.68 -0.74 5.27
CA LEU A 50 -6.51 -0.47 6.08
C LEU A 50 -6.13 -1.67 6.95
N MET A 51 -4.83 -1.84 7.22
CA MET A 51 -4.34 -2.73 8.27
C MET A 51 -4.41 -2.04 9.64
N PRO A 52 -4.60 -2.79 10.75
CA PRO A 52 -4.60 -2.25 12.09
C PRO A 52 -3.40 -1.35 12.42
N PHE A 53 -2.21 -1.73 12.04
CA PHE A 53 -0.98 -0.97 12.33
C PHE A 53 -0.82 0.33 11.51
N CYS A 54 -1.74 0.64 10.59
CA CYS A 54 -1.89 2.01 10.08
C CYS A 54 -2.20 3.02 11.20
N TYR A 55 -2.70 2.54 12.35
CA TYR A 55 -2.98 3.36 13.52
C TYR A 55 -1.78 4.21 13.93
N PHE A 56 -0.60 3.61 14.10
CA PHE A 56 0.58 4.29 14.62
C PHE A 56 1.08 5.44 13.72
N PRO A 57 1.27 5.25 12.40
CA PRO A 57 1.56 6.38 11.51
C PRO A 57 0.47 7.46 11.53
N LEU A 58 -0.80 7.07 11.58
CA LEU A 58 -1.93 8.02 11.61
C LEU A 58 -2.02 8.76 12.94
N GLU A 59 -1.71 8.11 14.05
CA GLU A 59 -1.57 8.74 15.38
C GLU A 59 -0.44 9.76 15.38
N ARG A 60 0.73 9.40 14.82
CA ARG A 60 1.88 10.31 14.68
C ARG A 60 1.56 11.54 13.81
N LEU A 61 0.65 11.38 12.84
CA LEU A 61 0.12 12.48 12.03
C LEU A 61 -1.02 13.27 12.71
N GLY A 62 -1.53 12.83 13.87
CA GLY A 62 -2.66 13.43 14.56
C GLY A 62 -3.99 13.25 13.80
N LEU A 63 -4.19 12.15 13.08
CA LEU A 63 -5.35 11.92 12.21
C LEU A 63 -6.35 10.89 12.77
N ILE A 64 -6.05 10.25 13.91
CA ILE A 64 -6.92 9.21 14.48
C ILE A 64 -8.31 9.76 14.84
N GLU A 65 -8.40 10.90 15.52
CA GLU A 65 -9.68 11.49 15.91
C GLU A 65 -10.56 11.80 14.69
N LYS A 66 -9.95 12.29 13.61
CA LYS A 66 -10.65 12.58 12.36
C LYS A 66 -11.22 11.33 11.69
N LEU A 67 -10.48 10.21 11.74
CA LEU A 67 -10.99 8.91 11.28
C LEU A 67 -12.06 8.37 12.23
N MET A 68 -11.89 8.53 13.53
CA MET A 68 -12.86 8.10 14.54
C MET A 68 -14.23 8.74 14.37
N THR A 69 -14.28 9.97 13.89
CA THR A 69 -15.50 10.74 13.66
C THR A 69 -15.99 10.70 12.21
N SER A 70 -15.27 10.02 11.30
CA SER A 70 -15.66 9.89 9.90
C SER A 70 -16.78 8.87 9.70
N ALA A 71 -17.42 8.89 8.52
CA ALA A 71 -18.39 7.88 8.09
C ALA A 71 -17.75 6.56 7.63
N SER A 72 -16.43 6.42 7.72
CA SER A 72 -15.69 5.23 7.28
C SER A 72 -16.07 4.02 8.15
N PRO A 73 -16.49 2.89 7.56
CA PRO A 73 -16.82 1.68 8.30
C PRO A 73 -15.64 1.21 9.17
N ARG A 74 -15.96 0.74 10.38
CA ARG A 74 -14.96 0.14 11.27
C ARG A 74 -14.66 -1.28 10.84
N LYS A 75 -13.39 -1.59 10.73
CA LYS A 75 -12.90 -2.93 10.43
C LYS A 75 -12.32 -3.56 11.69
N TYR A 76 -12.95 -4.64 12.15
CA TYR A 76 -12.54 -5.39 13.33
C TYR A 76 -11.85 -6.71 13.00
N CYS A 77 -12.02 -7.19 11.77
CA CYS A 77 -11.54 -8.50 11.36
C CYS A 77 -11.26 -8.61 9.86
N VAL A 78 -10.64 -9.71 9.49
CA VAL A 78 -10.67 -10.25 8.15
C VAL A 78 -11.32 -11.64 8.18
N GLN A 79 -12.04 -12.01 7.12
CA GLN A 79 -12.63 -13.33 6.97
C GLN A 79 -12.31 -13.91 5.60
N PHE A 80 -12.27 -15.24 5.54
CA PHE A 80 -12.04 -15.98 4.31
C PHE A 80 -13.26 -16.82 4.00
N VAL A 81 -13.67 -16.83 2.75
CA VAL A 81 -14.85 -17.54 2.29
C VAL A 81 -14.46 -18.54 1.20
N ARG A 82 -14.87 -19.79 1.39
CA ARG A 82 -14.67 -20.85 0.40
C ARG A 82 -15.62 -20.66 -0.80
N GLN A 83 -15.33 -21.36 -1.91
CA GLN A 83 -16.16 -21.31 -3.11
C GLN A 83 -17.61 -21.77 -2.85
N ASP A 84 -17.81 -22.73 -1.92
CA ASP A 84 -19.11 -23.23 -1.49
C ASP A 84 -19.85 -22.28 -0.52
N GLY A 85 -19.33 -21.08 -0.31
CA GLY A 85 -19.92 -20.07 0.56
C GLY A 85 -19.64 -20.25 2.05
N LEU A 86 -18.88 -21.28 2.46
CA LEU A 86 -18.54 -21.47 3.87
C LEU A 86 -17.56 -20.38 4.33
N VAL A 87 -17.99 -19.60 5.33
CA VAL A 87 -17.19 -18.56 5.95
C VAL A 87 -16.28 -19.16 7.03
N SER A 88 -15.00 -18.83 7.00
CA SER A 88 -14.07 -19.18 8.08
C SER A 88 -14.43 -18.42 9.37
N GLN A 89 -13.97 -18.92 10.52
CA GLN A 89 -14.00 -18.09 11.72
C GLN A 89 -13.20 -16.80 11.46
N PRO A 90 -13.80 -15.60 11.65
CA PRO A 90 -13.09 -14.35 11.43
C PRO A 90 -11.88 -14.21 12.34
N PHE A 91 -10.84 -13.55 11.83
CA PHE A 91 -9.69 -13.13 12.61
C PHE A 91 -9.99 -11.76 13.23
N TYR A 92 -10.58 -11.74 14.42
CA TYR A 92 -10.84 -10.51 15.14
C TYR A 92 -9.56 -9.98 15.77
N PHE A 93 -9.15 -8.79 15.41
CA PHE A 93 -7.88 -8.20 15.83
C PHE A 93 -7.81 -7.95 17.34
N PHE A 94 -8.92 -7.54 17.97
CA PHE A 94 -9.01 -7.30 19.42
C PHE A 94 -8.88 -8.57 20.29
N GLN A 95 -9.06 -9.76 19.71
CA GLN A 95 -8.79 -11.02 20.42
C GLN A 95 -7.31 -11.31 20.58
N HIS A 96 -6.49 -10.71 19.72
CA HIS A 96 -5.06 -10.90 19.70
C HIS A 96 -4.31 -9.77 20.40
N PHE A 97 -4.80 -8.53 20.32
CA PHE A 97 -4.08 -7.35 20.74
C PHE A 97 -5.04 -6.34 21.42
N ASP A 98 -4.88 -6.16 22.73
CA ASP A 98 -5.69 -5.22 23.52
C ASP A 98 -5.11 -3.80 23.44
N HIS A 99 -5.40 -3.14 22.31
CA HIS A 99 -4.98 -1.76 22.05
C HIS A 99 -5.96 -1.08 21.08
N PRO A 100 -6.15 0.25 21.11
CA PRO A 100 -6.99 0.96 20.15
C PRO A 100 -6.66 0.66 18.68
N SER A 101 -5.41 0.33 18.39
CA SER A 101 -4.99 -0.10 17.02
C SER A 101 -5.56 -1.44 16.59
N SER A 102 -6.21 -2.22 17.47
CA SER A 102 -6.92 -3.45 17.07
C SER A 102 -8.22 -3.19 16.31
N THR A 103 -8.52 -1.93 16.04
CA THR A 103 -9.62 -1.50 15.17
C THR A 103 -9.05 -0.61 14.09
N THR A 104 -9.45 -0.85 12.84
CA THR A 104 -9.05 -0.03 11.72
C THR A 104 -10.27 0.39 10.88
N TRP A 105 -10.08 0.84 9.64
CA TRP A 105 -11.15 1.42 8.83
C TRP A 105 -11.12 0.91 7.40
N GLN A 106 -12.29 0.94 6.77
CA GLN A 106 -12.45 0.90 5.33
C GLN A 106 -12.65 2.33 4.83
N VAL A 107 -11.86 2.79 3.87
CA VAL A 107 -11.79 4.20 3.50
C VAL A 107 -11.98 4.42 2.00
N TRP A 108 -12.69 5.47 1.63
CA TRP A 108 -12.53 6.05 0.32
C TRP A 108 -11.15 6.69 0.20
N ARG A 109 -10.34 6.17 -0.71
CA ARG A 109 -8.96 6.65 -0.90
C ARG A 109 -8.89 8.10 -1.35
N SER A 110 -9.91 8.59 -2.08
CA SER A 110 -10.02 10.01 -2.42
C SER A 110 -10.01 10.91 -1.19
N ASP A 111 -10.78 10.55 -0.18
CA ASP A 111 -10.94 11.34 1.05
C ASP A 111 -9.79 11.09 2.02
N PHE A 112 -9.37 9.83 2.16
CA PHE A 112 -8.28 9.44 3.03
C PHE A 112 -6.94 10.07 2.58
N ASP A 113 -6.60 9.95 1.30
CA ASP A 113 -5.36 10.53 0.78
C ASP A 113 -5.39 12.06 0.86
N LYS A 114 -6.55 12.69 0.56
CA LYS A 114 -6.75 14.13 0.71
C LYS A 114 -6.58 14.59 2.16
N MET A 115 -7.07 13.81 3.12
CA MET A 115 -6.95 14.12 4.55
C MET A 115 -5.48 14.20 5.00
N ILE A 116 -4.63 13.30 4.49
CA ILE A 116 -3.18 13.29 4.80
C ILE A 116 -2.48 14.46 4.10
N LEU A 117 -2.84 14.73 2.84
CA LEU A 117 -2.28 15.87 2.08
C LEU A 117 -2.66 17.22 2.71
N ASP A 118 -3.89 17.34 3.19
CA ASP A 118 -4.34 18.54 3.92
C ASP A 118 -3.55 18.75 5.21
N LYS A 119 -3.21 17.66 5.90
CA LYS A 119 -2.34 17.72 7.08
C LYS A 119 -0.94 18.22 6.70
N ALA A 120 -0.37 17.77 5.59
CA ALA A 120 0.92 18.26 5.11
C ALA A 120 0.86 19.78 4.81
N SER A 121 -0.17 20.23 4.12
CA SER A 121 -0.38 21.66 3.85
C SER A 121 -0.58 22.48 5.14
N ALA A 122 -1.36 21.96 6.08
CA ALA A 122 -1.61 22.62 7.38
C ALA A 122 -0.35 22.73 8.22
N ASN A 123 0.59 21.79 8.10
CA ASN A 123 1.88 21.82 8.75
C ASN A 123 2.92 22.73 8.04
N GLY A 124 2.59 23.28 6.85
CA GLY A 124 3.43 24.24 6.12
C GLY A 124 4.09 23.71 4.86
N ALA A 125 3.87 22.46 4.46
CA ALA A 125 4.37 21.96 3.19
C ALA A 125 3.72 22.71 2.00
N SER A 126 4.54 23.13 1.03
CA SER A 126 4.05 23.60 -0.27
C SER A 126 3.56 22.42 -1.10
N VAL A 127 2.37 22.55 -1.71
CA VAL A 127 1.79 21.48 -2.55
C VAL A 127 1.52 22.02 -3.94
N TRP A 128 2.14 21.40 -4.95
CA TRP A 128 1.89 21.69 -6.35
C TRP A 128 1.14 20.53 -7.00
N GLU A 129 -0.17 20.63 -7.06
CA GLU A 129 -1.01 19.70 -7.80
C GLU A 129 -0.92 19.93 -9.32
N GLN A 130 -1.36 18.96 -10.11
CA GLN A 130 -1.28 18.99 -11.58
C GLN A 130 0.15 19.33 -12.06
N THR A 131 1.13 18.80 -11.34
CA THR A 131 2.56 19.03 -11.57
C THR A 131 3.27 17.67 -11.66
N LYS A 132 3.72 17.34 -12.87
CA LYS A 132 4.31 16.05 -13.18
C LYS A 132 5.84 16.11 -13.14
N ALA A 133 6.47 15.28 -12.32
CA ALA A 133 7.91 15.08 -12.35
C ALA A 133 8.32 14.40 -13.68
N LYS A 134 9.28 15.00 -14.38
CA LYS A 134 9.75 14.56 -15.71
C LYS A 134 11.10 13.86 -15.65
N SER A 135 12.05 14.42 -14.93
CA SER A 135 13.41 13.86 -14.80
C SER A 135 14.08 14.31 -13.51
N LEU A 136 15.05 13.53 -13.06
CA LEU A 136 15.99 13.94 -12.03
C LEU A 136 16.96 14.98 -12.59
N ILE A 137 17.42 15.88 -11.74
CA ILE A 137 18.56 16.77 -11.97
C ILE A 137 19.72 16.17 -11.22
N LYS A 138 20.79 15.81 -11.93
CA LYS A 138 21.97 15.16 -11.36
C LYS A 138 23.21 16.01 -11.62
N SER A 139 24.16 15.98 -10.66
CA SER A 139 25.53 16.39 -10.83
C SER A 139 26.37 15.16 -10.49
N ASP A 140 27.09 14.64 -11.47
CA ASP A 140 27.69 13.30 -11.41
C ASP A 140 26.62 12.26 -11.03
N ASP A 141 26.85 11.46 -9.98
CA ASP A 141 25.91 10.45 -9.51
C ASP A 141 24.91 10.97 -8.45
N ARG A 142 25.06 12.23 -8.00
CA ARG A 142 24.21 12.83 -6.98
C ARG A 142 22.95 13.47 -7.59
N VAL A 143 21.80 13.19 -6.98
CA VAL A 143 20.55 13.89 -7.29
C VAL A 143 20.51 15.22 -6.52
N GLU A 144 20.23 16.31 -7.24
CA GLU A 144 20.14 17.68 -6.71
C GLU A 144 18.75 18.30 -6.89
N GLY A 145 17.79 17.54 -7.43
CA GLY A 145 16.44 18.03 -7.67
C GLY A 145 15.72 17.31 -8.80
N ILE A 146 14.66 17.95 -9.29
CA ILE A 146 13.81 17.41 -10.35
C ILE A 146 13.42 18.48 -11.37
N ARG A 147 13.16 18.07 -12.62
CA ARG A 147 12.42 18.85 -13.60
C ARG A 147 10.95 18.47 -13.56
N VAL A 148 10.09 19.44 -13.57
CA VAL A 148 8.64 19.23 -13.54
C VAL A 148 7.95 19.99 -14.67
N GLU A 149 6.78 19.48 -15.10
CA GLU A 149 5.81 20.17 -15.93
C GLU A 149 4.59 20.49 -15.06
N SER A 150 4.40 21.76 -14.75
CA SER A 150 3.28 22.23 -13.93
C SER A 150 2.24 22.94 -14.79
N LYS A 151 0.97 22.64 -14.52
CA LYS A 151 -0.14 23.35 -15.20
C LYS A 151 -0.19 24.83 -14.82
N GLU A 152 0.21 25.16 -13.59
CA GLU A 152 0.17 26.52 -13.06
C GLU A 152 1.43 27.32 -13.40
N PHE A 153 2.61 26.67 -13.27
CA PHE A 153 3.91 27.35 -13.34
C PHE A 153 4.71 27.01 -14.61
N GLY A 154 4.19 26.14 -15.49
CA GLY A 154 4.94 25.66 -16.67
C GLY A 154 6.10 24.73 -16.28
N ASP A 155 7.09 24.63 -17.16
CA ASP A 155 8.30 23.84 -16.92
C ASP A 155 9.20 24.54 -15.89
N GLN A 156 9.56 23.79 -14.84
CA GLN A 156 10.39 24.28 -13.76
C GLN A 156 11.54 23.32 -13.45
N GLU A 157 12.69 23.87 -13.06
CA GLU A 157 13.77 23.16 -12.37
C GLU A 157 13.66 23.44 -10.87
N LEU A 158 13.46 22.39 -10.08
CA LEU A 158 13.31 22.45 -8.64
C LEU A 158 14.49 21.76 -7.97
N ARG A 159 15.11 22.42 -7.01
CA ARG A 159 16.32 21.97 -6.33
C ARG A 159 16.09 21.68 -4.87
N ALA A 160 16.68 20.60 -4.39
CA ALA A 160 16.73 20.23 -2.97
C ALA A 160 17.90 19.28 -2.73
N PRO A 161 18.49 19.30 -1.54
CA PRO A 161 19.55 18.37 -1.16
C PRO A 161 19.04 16.91 -1.08
N ILE A 162 17.72 16.71 -0.92
CA ILE A 162 17.08 15.39 -0.92
C ILE A 162 15.78 15.40 -1.73
N VAL A 163 15.58 14.36 -2.55
CA VAL A 163 14.34 14.04 -3.25
C VAL A 163 13.79 12.74 -2.68
N ILE A 164 12.51 12.73 -2.30
CA ILE A 164 11.78 11.54 -1.87
C ILE A 164 10.89 11.11 -3.04
N ASP A 165 11.21 9.96 -3.67
CA ASP A 165 10.34 9.36 -4.68
C ASP A 165 9.24 8.55 -4.00
N ALA A 166 8.08 9.17 -3.85
CA ALA A 166 6.83 8.59 -3.36
C ALA A 166 5.77 8.49 -4.48
N SER A 167 6.23 8.34 -5.74
CA SER A 167 5.38 8.33 -6.93
C SER A 167 4.50 7.09 -7.08
N GLY A 168 4.51 6.20 -6.07
CA GLY A 168 3.73 4.98 -6.07
C GLY A 168 4.18 4.04 -7.19
N ARG A 169 3.23 3.38 -7.83
CA ARG A 169 3.50 2.40 -8.90
C ARG A 169 4.09 2.98 -10.19
N ASP A 170 4.13 4.31 -10.32
CA ASP A 170 4.86 4.95 -11.43
C ASP A 170 6.37 4.76 -11.31
N CYS A 171 6.90 4.56 -10.09
CA CYS A 171 8.32 4.31 -9.81
C CYS A 171 9.22 5.31 -10.56
N PHE A 172 8.95 6.61 -10.38
CA PHE A 172 9.54 7.70 -11.18
C PHE A 172 11.06 7.60 -11.36
N ALA A 173 11.79 7.40 -10.27
CA ALA A 173 13.23 7.23 -10.31
C ALA A 173 13.63 5.79 -10.69
N ALA A 174 13.07 4.78 -10.03
CA ALA A 174 13.48 3.40 -10.17
C ALA A 174 13.32 2.83 -11.59
N VAL A 175 12.28 3.25 -12.34
CA VAL A 175 12.11 2.86 -13.74
C VAL A 175 13.23 3.45 -14.61
N LYS A 176 13.60 4.71 -14.39
CA LYS A 176 14.66 5.39 -15.15
C LYS A 176 16.04 4.82 -14.86
N GLU A 177 16.29 4.48 -13.61
CA GLU A 177 17.53 3.87 -13.15
C GLU A 177 17.59 2.35 -13.38
N ARG A 178 16.50 1.72 -13.87
CA ARG A 178 16.37 0.27 -14.13
C ARG A 178 16.57 -0.60 -12.89
N TRP A 179 16.08 -0.14 -11.74
CA TRP A 179 16.19 -0.86 -10.46
C TRP A 179 15.08 -1.86 -10.22
N MET A 180 14.02 -1.81 -11.02
CA MET A 180 12.83 -2.63 -10.80
C MET A 180 13.10 -4.11 -11.07
N VAL A 181 12.85 -4.94 -10.06
CA VAL A 181 12.89 -6.40 -10.11
C VAL A 181 11.46 -6.92 -9.91
N ARG A 182 10.86 -7.45 -10.98
CA ARG A 182 9.51 -8.02 -10.93
C ARG A 182 9.52 -9.36 -10.22
N ASP A 183 8.46 -9.64 -9.45
CA ASP A 183 8.30 -10.96 -8.84
C ASP A 183 8.00 -12.00 -9.92
N PRO A 184 8.72 -13.14 -9.93
CA PRO A 184 8.56 -14.14 -10.97
C PRO A 184 7.24 -14.90 -10.93
N LYS A 185 6.65 -15.10 -9.73
CA LYS A 185 5.44 -15.91 -9.51
C LYS A 185 4.17 -15.07 -9.28
N LEU A 186 4.30 -13.86 -8.74
CA LEU A 186 3.16 -13.00 -8.40
C LEU A 186 2.74 -12.09 -9.56
N LYS A 187 2.31 -12.69 -10.68
CA LYS A 187 1.86 -12.01 -11.90
C LYS A 187 0.36 -12.12 -12.04
N LYS A 188 -0.36 -11.38 -11.20
CA LYS A 188 -1.81 -11.42 -11.17
C LYS A 188 -2.41 -10.24 -11.96
N VAL A 189 -3.70 -10.30 -12.21
CA VAL A 189 -4.50 -9.21 -12.75
C VAL A 189 -5.68 -8.98 -11.82
N ALA A 190 -6.08 -7.72 -11.66
CA ALA A 190 -7.32 -7.38 -10.97
C ALA A 190 -8.33 -6.79 -11.93
N LEU A 191 -9.59 -7.17 -11.71
CA LEU A 191 -10.79 -6.59 -12.32
C LEU A 191 -11.76 -6.22 -11.20
N TRP A 192 -12.20 -4.96 -11.13
CA TRP A 192 -13.07 -4.52 -10.03
C TRP A 192 -14.07 -3.45 -10.43
N THR A 193 -15.07 -3.30 -9.58
CA THR A 193 -16.10 -2.28 -9.65
C THR A 193 -16.69 -2.03 -8.26
N TYR A 194 -17.74 -1.26 -8.19
CA TYR A 194 -18.48 -0.94 -6.96
C TYR A 194 -19.93 -1.37 -7.07
N TYR A 195 -20.52 -1.68 -5.91
CA TYR A 195 -21.94 -1.98 -5.77
C TYR A 195 -22.55 -1.08 -4.71
N LYS A 196 -23.77 -0.60 -4.95
CA LYS A 196 -24.57 0.12 -3.97
C LYS A 196 -25.69 -0.78 -3.47
N GLY A 197 -25.98 -0.73 -2.17
CA GLY A 197 -27.04 -1.57 -1.57
C GLY A 197 -26.72 -3.05 -1.52
N ALA A 198 -25.47 -3.45 -1.71
CA ALA A 198 -25.04 -4.83 -1.54
C ALA A 198 -25.07 -5.23 -0.07
N LYS A 199 -25.39 -6.50 0.21
CA LYS A 199 -25.57 -7.04 1.55
C LYS A 199 -24.30 -6.92 2.39
N ARG A 200 -24.46 -6.58 3.66
CA ARG A 200 -23.39 -6.55 4.66
C ARG A 200 -23.68 -7.56 5.76
N ASP A 201 -22.61 -8.18 6.26
CA ASP A 201 -22.74 -9.03 7.43
C ASP A 201 -23.14 -8.18 8.65
N PRO A 202 -23.89 -8.73 9.61
CA PRO A 202 -24.37 -7.94 10.76
C PRO A 202 -23.30 -7.77 11.84
N GLY A 203 -23.43 -6.72 12.65
CA GLY A 203 -22.67 -6.52 13.88
C GLY A 203 -21.20 -6.18 13.62
N LEU A 204 -20.27 -6.89 14.25
CA LEU A 204 -18.84 -6.62 14.14
C LEU A 204 -18.27 -6.93 12.73
N ASP A 205 -18.97 -7.78 11.98
CA ASP A 205 -18.55 -8.20 10.65
C ASP A 205 -19.01 -7.25 9.54
N GLU A 206 -19.84 -6.23 9.87
CA GLU A 206 -20.36 -5.26 8.90
C GLU A 206 -19.25 -4.58 8.08
N GLY A 207 -18.13 -4.26 8.72
CA GLY A 207 -16.97 -3.65 8.08
C GLY A 207 -15.81 -4.61 7.81
N ALA A 208 -16.05 -5.92 7.85
CA ALA A 208 -15.00 -6.91 7.58
C ALA A 208 -14.43 -6.77 6.17
N THR A 209 -13.14 -7.03 6.01
CA THR A 209 -12.59 -7.34 4.70
C THR A 209 -12.79 -8.82 4.44
N THR A 210 -13.56 -9.15 3.40
CA THR A 210 -13.78 -10.53 3.00
C THR A 210 -12.91 -10.89 1.80
N VAL A 211 -12.19 -12.01 1.92
CA VAL A 211 -11.44 -12.66 0.84
C VAL A 211 -12.19 -13.93 0.46
N ALA A 212 -12.87 -13.94 -0.68
CA ALA A 212 -13.64 -15.08 -1.13
C ALA A 212 -12.91 -15.80 -2.27
N TYR A 213 -12.63 -17.10 -2.06
CA TYR A 213 -11.83 -17.88 -3.01
C TYR A 213 -12.55 -18.17 -4.31
N LEU A 214 -11.79 -18.15 -5.38
CA LEU A 214 -12.15 -18.59 -6.73
C LEU A 214 -11.30 -19.82 -7.13
N PRO A 215 -11.67 -20.52 -8.23
CA PRO A 215 -10.81 -21.54 -8.82
C PRO A 215 -9.40 -21.01 -9.12
N ASN A 216 -8.42 -21.93 -9.19
CA ASN A 216 -7.01 -21.61 -9.51
C ASN A 216 -6.38 -20.54 -8.61
N LYS A 217 -6.74 -20.55 -7.31
CA LYS A 217 -6.25 -19.57 -6.32
C LYS A 217 -6.54 -18.12 -6.68
N GLY A 218 -7.51 -17.85 -7.55
CA GLY A 218 -8.12 -16.53 -7.66
C GLY A 218 -8.94 -16.21 -6.42
N TRP A 219 -9.26 -14.95 -6.23
CA TRP A 219 -10.05 -14.50 -5.09
C TRP A 219 -10.75 -13.20 -5.37
N PHE A 220 -11.90 -13.00 -4.69
CA PHE A 220 -12.58 -11.73 -4.57
C PHE A 220 -12.12 -10.99 -3.32
N TRP A 221 -11.99 -9.67 -3.42
CA TRP A 221 -12.17 -8.81 -2.27
C TRP A 221 -13.61 -8.31 -2.21
N TYR A 222 -14.11 -8.14 -0.99
CA TYR A 222 -15.39 -7.52 -0.69
C TYR A 222 -15.17 -6.55 0.48
N ILE A 223 -15.24 -5.24 0.22
CA ILE A 223 -14.87 -4.18 1.16
C ILE A 223 -16.02 -3.19 1.30
N PRO A 224 -16.79 -3.23 2.41
CA PRO A 224 -17.83 -2.26 2.69
C PRO A 224 -17.24 -0.86 2.87
N LEU A 225 -17.84 0.14 2.23
CA LEU A 225 -17.45 1.55 2.29
C LEU A 225 -18.62 2.40 2.82
N SER A 226 -18.39 3.70 3.07
CA SER A 226 -19.48 4.62 3.40
C SER A 226 -20.47 4.77 2.24
N ASP A 227 -21.59 5.45 2.49
CA ASP A 227 -22.63 5.74 1.51
C ASP A 227 -23.29 4.51 0.89
N ASP A 228 -23.38 3.41 1.69
CA ASP A 228 -23.97 2.14 1.28
C ASP A 228 -23.25 1.49 0.08
N MET A 229 -21.96 1.79 -0.07
CA MET A 229 -21.13 1.29 -1.16
C MET A 229 -20.29 0.09 -0.71
N VAL A 230 -20.02 -0.80 -1.64
CA VAL A 230 -19.09 -1.91 -1.47
C VAL A 230 -18.12 -1.94 -2.65
N SER A 231 -16.84 -1.98 -2.35
CA SER A 231 -15.80 -2.26 -3.36
C SER A 231 -15.67 -3.75 -3.54
N VAL A 232 -15.80 -4.23 -4.77
CA VAL A 232 -15.71 -5.65 -5.09
C VAL A 232 -14.79 -5.86 -6.28
N GLY A 233 -13.83 -6.76 -6.14
CA GLY A 233 -12.93 -7.03 -7.25
C GLY A 233 -12.33 -8.42 -7.18
N ILE A 234 -11.83 -8.84 -8.30
CA ILE A 234 -11.24 -10.16 -8.55
C ILE A 234 -9.74 -9.99 -8.75
N VAL A 235 -8.95 -10.85 -8.11
CA VAL A 235 -7.53 -11.02 -8.42
C VAL A 235 -7.32 -12.47 -8.84
N ALA A 236 -6.73 -12.68 -9.99
CA ALA A 236 -6.48 -14.02 -10.52
C ALA A 236 -5.33 -14.02 -11.52
N GLU A 237 -4.95 -15.22 -11.97
CA GLU A 237 -4.07 -15.37 -13.13
C GLU A 237 -4.70 -14.74 -14.38
N ARG A 238 -3.88 -14.09 -15.18
CA ARG A 238 -4.36 -13.39 -16.38
C ARG A 238 -5.09 -14.33 -17.35
N ASP A 239 -4.49 -15.50 -17.62
CA ASP A 239 -5.02 -16.45 -18.60
C ASP A 239 -6.30 -17.15 -18.11
N TYR A 240 -6.50 -17.21 -16.80
CA TYR A 240 -7.75 -17.67 -16.22
C TYR A 240 -8.85 -16.61 -16.37
N LEU A 241 -8.59 -15.39 -15.96
CA LEU A 241 -9.61 -14.33 -15.94
C LEU A 241 -9.96 -13.85 -17.36
N PHE A 242 -8.96 -13.70 -18.23
CA PHE A 242 -9.08 -13.26 -19.61
C PHE A 242 -8.75 -14.40 -20.58
N ASP A 243 -9.56 -15.47 -20.53
CA ASP A 243 -9.42 -16.69 -21.31
C ASP A 243 -9.73 -16.53 -22.81
N GLY A 244 -10.07 -15.33 -23.25
CA GLY A 244 -10.42 -15.01 -24.63
C GLY A 244 -11.86 -15.29 -25.03
N SER A 245 -12.70 -15.83 -24.13
CA SER A 245 -14.12 -16.09 -24.39
C SER A 245 -14.92 -14.81 -24.61
N THR A 246 -14.53 -13.73 -23.92
CA THR A 246 -15.11 -12.39 -24.08
C THR A 246 -14.11 -11.30 -23.72
N LYS A 247 -14.31 -10.10 -24.26
CA LYS A 247 -13.59 -8.88 -23.87
C LYS A 247 -14.46 -7.95 -22.97
N ASP A 248 -15.71 -8.32 -22.74
CA ASP A 248 -16.62 -7.57 -21.90
C ASP A 248 -16.31 -7.84 -20.43
N HIS A 249 -15.80 -6.83 -19.74
CA HIS A 249 -15.43 -6.91 -18.33
C HIS A 249 -16.63 -7.21 -17.43
N ALA A 250 -17.81 -6.71 -17.77
CA ALA A 250 -19.03 -7.00 -17.02
C ALA A 250 -19.41 -8.50 -17.14
N ALA A 251 -19.30 -9.07 -18.33
CA ALA A 251 -19.56 -10.49 -18.55
C ALA A 251 -18.53 -11.38 -17.83
N ILE A 252 -17.25 -10.99 -17.84
CA ILE A 252 -16.19 -11.69 -17.07
C ILE A 252 -16.52 -11.63 -15.58
N PHE A 253 -16.81 -10.44 -15.04
CA PHE A 253 -17.10 -10.26 -13.63
C PHE A 253 -18.32 -11.07 -13.18
N LYS A 254 -19.39 -11.07 -13.98
CA LYS A 254 -20.59 -11.86 -13.73
C LYS A 254 -20.31 -13.36 -13.74
N ARG A 255 -19.47 -13.84 -14.67
CA ARG A 255 -19.05 -15.25 -14.72
C ARG A 255 -18.40 -15.66 -13.40
N GLU A 256 -17.52 -14.83 -12.86
CA GLU A 256 -16.81 -15.15 -11.63
C GLU A 256 -17.69 -15.06 -10.37
N ILE A 257 -18.71 -14.21 -10.35
CA ILE A 257 -19.72 -14.19 -9.26
C ILE A 257 -20.38 -15.58 -9.11
N GLU A 258 -20.66 -16.27 -10.21
CA GLU A 258 -21.28 -17.60 -10.18
C GLU A 258 -20.35 -18.68 -9.59
N ASN A 259 -19.04 -18.41 -9.45
CA ASN A 259 -18.04 -19.32 -8.90
C ASN A 259 -17.88 -19.20 -7.37
N ASN A 260 -18.64 -18.32 -6.70
CA ASN A 260 -18.61 -18.19 -5.24
C ASN A 260 -20.01 -17.87 -4.70
N GLU A 261 -20.61 -18.79 -3.95
CA GLU A 261 -21.98 -18.68 -3.46
C GLU A 261 -22.19 -17.50 -2.48
N TRP A 262 -21.18 -17.16 -1.67
CA TRP A 262 -21.28 -16.04 -0.75
C TRP A 262 -21.29 -14.70 -1.50
N ILE A 263 -20.40 -14.52 -2.47
CA ILE A 263 -20.35 -13.31 -3.32
C ILE A 263 -21.66 -13.16 -4.09
N LYS A 264 -22.18 -14.25 -4.63
CA LYS A 264 -23.46 -14.27 -5.36
C LYS A 264 -24.62 -13.83 -4.46
N ASP A 265 -24.71 -14.35 -3.23
CA ASP A 265 -25.72 -13.96 -2.26
C ASP A 265 -25.58 -12.48 -1.88
N HIS A 266 -24.37 -12.03 -1.56
CA HIS A 266 -24.13 -10.67 -1.08
C HIS A 266 -24.31 -9.59 -2.15
N LEU A 267 -24.12 -9.92 -3.41
CA LEU A 267 -24.36 -9.01 -4.53
C LEU A 267 -25.79 -9.09 -5.12
N SER A 268 -26.62 -10.03 -4.66
CA SER A 268 -27.93 -10.31 -5.27
C SER A 268 -28.90 -9.13 -5.29
N GLU A 269 -28.87 -8.27 -4.26
CA GLU A 269 -29.70 -7.08 -4.12
C GLU A 269 -28.94 -5.79 -4.48
N GLY A 270 -27.61 -5.88 -4.67
CA GLY A 270 -26.77 -4.74 -4.97
C GLY A 270 -26.84 -4.28 -6.41
N GLU A 271 -26.81 -2.98 -6.63
CA GLU A 271 -26.73 -2.36 -7.95
C GLU A 271 -25.28 -2.02 -8.28
N GLN A 272 -24.73 -2.60 -9.37
CA GLN A 272 -23.40 -2.27 -9.86
C GLN A 272 -23.35 -0.79 -10.28
N THR A 273 -22.33 -0.08 -9.83
CA THR A 273 -22.16 1.34 -10.12
C THR A 273 -20.72 1.66 -10.52
N GLY A 274 -20.57 2.70 -11.33
CA GLY A 274 -19.27 3.10 -11.87
C GLY A 274 -18.79 2.21 -13.01
N GLU A 275 -17.51 2.28 -13.27
CA GLU A 275 -16.84 1.55 -14.35
C GLU A 275 -16.19 0.26 -13.83
N TYR A 276 -16.07 -0.74 -14.71
CA TYR A 276 -15.16 -1.85 -14.49
C TYR A 276 -13.74 -1.40 -14.78
N ARG A 277 -12.84 -1.63 -13.81
CA ARG A 277 -11.45 -1.23 -13.88
C ARG A 277 -10.55 -2.44 -13.89
N VAL A 278 -9.45 -2.35 -14.63
CA VAL A 278 -8.47 -3.43 -14.75
C VAL A 278 -7.07 -2.90 -14.48
N THR A 279 -6.29 -3.66 -13.74
CA THR A 279 -4.84 -3.45 -13.63
C THR A 279 -4.12 -4.78 -13.63
N GLY A 280 -2.91 -4.82 -14.14
CA GLY A 280 -2.11 -6.04 -14.19
C GLY A 280 -0.72 -5.87 -13.60
N GLU A 281 -0.03 -6.99 -13.42
CA GLU A 281 1.37 -7.10 -12.98
C GLU A 281 1.65 -6.40 -11.66
N PHE A 282 1.43 -7.08 -10.52
CA PHE A 282 1.40 -6.43 -9.23
C PHE A 282 2.73 -6.35 -8.51
N SER A 283 3.39 -7.48 -8.26
CA SER A 283 4.47 -7.51 -7.29
C SER A 283 5.81 -7.19 -7.92
N TYR A 284 6.49 -6.24 -7.35
CA TYR A 284 7.88 -5.90 -7.72
C TYR A 284 8.61 -5.33 -6.49
N ARG A 285 9.91 -5.28 -6.57
CA ARG A 285 10.80 -4.60 -5.65
C ARG A 285 11.83 -3.81 -6.43
N ASN A 286 12.42 -2.81 -5.81
CA ASN A 286 13.55 -2.12 -6.40
C ASN A 286 14.84 -2.60 -5.76
N GLN A 287 15.88 -2.77 -6.55
CA GLN A 287 17.19 -3.24 -6.12
C GLN A 287 17.79 -2.33 -5.06
N TYR A 288 17.57 -1.01 -5.21
CA TYR A 288 18.07 -0.01 -4.28
C TYR A 288 16.94 0.78 -3.66
N CYS A 289 17.11 1.21 -2.41
CA CYS A 289 16.20 2.14 -1.73
C CYS A 289 16.64 3.60 -1.90
N SER A 290 17.92 3.85 -2.20
CA SER A 290 18.50 5.21 -2.24
C SER A 290 19.76 5.27 -3.08
N ILE A 291 20.06 6.47 -3.57
CA ILE A 291 21.35 6.96 -4.01
C ILE A 291 21.59 8.32 -3.37
N ASP A 292 22.77 8.93 -3.57
CA ASP A 292 23.07 10.26 -3.05
C ASP A 292 22.01 11.28 -3.50
N GLY A 293 21.36 11.92 -2.54
CA GLY A 293 20.30 12.91 -2.77
C GLY A 293 18.93 12.36 -3.21
N LEU A 294 18.72 11.04 -3.20
CA LEU A 294 17.42 10.42 -3.55
C LEU A 294 17.11 9.22 -2.65
N VAL A 295 15.86 9.10 -2.21
CA VAL A 295 15.35 7.94 -1.47
C VAL A 295 13.95 7.57 -1.97
N LEU A 296 13.63 6.27 -2.00
CA LEU A 296 12.33 5.72 -2.43
C LEU A 296 11.41 5.47 -1.23
N ALA A 297 10.10 5.72 -1.40
CA ALA A 297 9.08 5.53 -0.38
C ALA A 297 7.83 4.80 -0.91
N GLY A 298 7.18 4.03 -0.07
CA GLY A 298 5.94 3.32 -0.40
C GLY A 298 6.09 2.40 -1.61
N ASP A 299 5.09 2.40 -2.51
CA ASP A 299 5.11 1.53 -3.69
C ASP A 299 6.27 1.86 -4.65
N ALA A 300 6.86 3.07 -4.59
CA ALA A 300 8.05 3.39 -5.36
C ALA A 300 9.29 2.59 -4.89
N LEU A 301 9.30 2.10 -3.64
CA LEU A 301 10.32 1.18 -3.13
C LEU A 301 9.98 -0.27 -3.47
N GLY A 302 8.72 -0.68 -3.31
CA GLY A 302 8.27 -2.03 -3.62
C GLY A 302 6.78 -2.21 -3.39
N PHE A 303 6.15 -3.02 -4.23
CA PHE A 303 4.72 -3.31 -4.20
C PHE A 303 4.46 -4.81 -4.12
N LEU A 304 3.56 -5.21 -3.24
CA LEU A 304 3.10 -6.58 -3.07
C LEU A 304 1.65 -6.75 -3.50
N ASP A 305 1.30 -7.98 -3.83
CA ASP A 305 -0.08 -8.41 -4.05
C ASP A 305 -0.98 -7.95 -2.87
N PRO A 306 -2.17 -7.38 -3.15
CA PRO A 306 -2.98 -6.70 -2.15
C PRO A 306 -3.80 -7.62 -1.23
N VAL A 307 -3.65 -8.94 -1.30
CA VAL A 307 -4.50 -9.90 -0.56
C VAL A 307 -4.57 -9.63 0.95
N PHE A 308 -3.52 -9.08 1.54
CA PHE A 308 -3.47 -8.73 2.96
C PHE A 308 -3.54 -7.23 3.24
N SER A 309 -3.88 -6.40 2.26
CA SER A 309 -4.06 -4.94 2.41
C SER A 309 -2.83 -4.18 2.94
N SER A 310 -1.61 -4.68 2.72
CA SER A 310 -0.38 -4.14 3.32
C SER A 310 0.12 -2.82 2.68
N GLY A 311 -0.30 -2.49 1.45
CA GLY A 311 0.27 -1.38 0.67
C GLY A 311 0.18 -0.02 1.37
N VAL A 312 -1.00 0.35 1.89
CA VAL A 312 -1.18 1.64 2.58
C VAL A 312 -0.39 1.70 3.87
N PHE A 313 -0.33 0.59 4.64
CA PHE A 313 0.48 0.50 5.84
C PHE A 313 1.97 0.72 5.55
N LEU A 314 2.52 0.00 4.58
CA LEU A 314 3.93 0.15 4.17
C LEU A 314 4.23 1.56 3.66
N ALA A 315 3.29 2.16 2.94
CA ALA A 315 3.42 3.53 2.45
C ALA A 315 3.47 4.55 3.60
N LEU A 316 2.53 4.50 4.54
CA LEU A 316 2.51 5.36 5.72
C LEU A 316 3.77 5.18 6.59
N LYS A 317 4.13 3.92 6.87
CA LYS A 317 5.33 3.57 7.63
C LYS A 317 6.59 4.15 6.99
N SER A 318 6.77 3.96 5.68
CA SER A 318 7.94 4.48 4.96
C SER A 318 8.03 6.00 5.03
N GLY A 319 6.89 6.70 4.89
CA GLY A 319 6.85 8.16 4.97
C GLY A 319 7.23 8.70 6.35
N VAL A 320 6.72 8.07 7.42
CA VAL A 320 7.06 8.44 8.81
C VAL A 320 8.55 8.19 9.08
N MET A 321 9.06 7.02 8.75
CA MET A 321 10.48 6.67 8.95
C MET A 321 11.42 7.65 8.24
N LEU A 322 11.13 7.97 6.96
CA LEU A 322 11.94 8.90 6.19
C LEU A 322 11.90 10.32 6.75
N ALA A 323 10.76 10.76 7.27
CA ALA A 323 10.67 12.08 7.89
C ALA A 323 11.58 12.19 9.12
N ASP A 324 11.66 11.13 9.92
CA ASP A 324 12.53 11.12 11.11
C ASP A 324 14.01 11.02 10.73
N GLU A 325 14.41 10.14 9.80
CA GLU A 325 15.79 10.02 9.35
C GLU A 325 16.29 11.29 8.63
N ILE A 326 15.48 11.89 7.76
CA ILE A 326 15.86 13.12 7.06
C ILE A 326 16.02 14.29 8.04
N ASP A 327 15.14 14.41 9.02
CA ASP A 327 15.26 15.42 10.08
C ASP A 327 16.55 15.27 10.90
N GLU A 328 16.93 14.05 11.25
CA GLU A 328 18.19 13.77 11.96
C GLU A 328 19.41 14.14 11.12
N ILE A 329 19.43 13.77 9.85
CA ILE A 329 20.53 14.10 8.92
C ILE A 329 20.68 15.63 8.81
N ILE A 330 19.56 16.37 8.66
CA ILE A 330 19.59 17.85 8.57
C ILE A 330 20.11 18.46 9.88
N LYS A 331 19.62 18.00 11.04
CA LYS A 331 20.04 18.52 12.36
C LYS A 331 21.51 18.29 12.64
N ASN A 332 22.05 17.18 12.17
CA ASN A 332 23.47 16.84 12.33
C ASN A 332 24.36 17.58 11.31
N GLY A 333 23.80 18.25 10.32
CA GLY A 333 24.55 18.89 9.24
C GLY A 333 25.25 17.88 8.31
N GLU A 334 24.73 16.67 8.23
CA GLU A 334 25.28 15.58 7.42
C GLU A 334 24.81 15.66 5.97
N ALA A 335 25.54 15.05 5.06
CA ALA A 335 25.15 14.96 3.66
C ALA A 335 24.17 13.79 3.45
N PHE A 336 23.21 13.97 2.56
CA PHE A 336 22.32 12.89 2.12
C PHE A 336 23.06 11.96 1.17
N THR A 337 23.69 10.93 1.71
CA THR A 337 24.34 9.86 0.95
C THR A 337 23.43 8.63 0.85
N SER A 338 23.72 7.76 -0.09
CA SER A 338 23.00 6.48 -0.19
C SER A 338 23.06 5.68 1.13
N SER A 339 24.23 5.66 1.79
CA SER A 339 24.43 4.94 3.04
C SER A 339 23.63 5.51 4.22
N SER A 340 23.25 6.80 4.18
CA SER A 340 22.42 7.43 5.21
C SER A 340 21.07 6.73 5.39
N PHE A 341 20.56 6.10 4.34
CA PHE A 341 19.27 5.39 4.34
C PHE A 341 19.39 3.86 4.45
N GLY A 342 20.57 3.36 4.82
CA GLY A 342 20.82 1.92 4.92
C GLY A 342 19.96 1.22 5.99
N SER A 343 19.70 1.87 7.14
CA SER A 343 18.83 1.37 8.19
C SER A 343 17.36 1.32 7.72
N TYR A 344 16.89 2.41 7.14
CA TYR A 344 15.57 2.49 6.54
C TYR A 344 15.32 1.37 5.52
N GLY A 345 16.25 1.22 4.56
CA GLY A 345 16.14 0.20 3.52
C GLY A 345 16.03 -1.21 4.09
N LYS A 346 16.87 -1.57 5.07
CA LYS A 346 16.83 -2.88 5.75
C LYS A 346 15.52 -3.14 6.47
N ARG A 347 14.99 -2.17 7.23
CA ARG A 347 13.74 -2.29 7.97
C ARG A 347 12.54 -2.42 7.05
N MET A 348 12.47 -1.60 5.98
CA MET A 348 11.41 -1.70 4.98
C MET A 348 11.48 -3.02 4.20
N HIS A 349 12.67 -3.43 3.80
CA HIS A 349 12.89 -4.72 3.13
C HIS A 349 12.41 -5.89 4.00
N ALA A 350 12.79 -5.93 5.28
CA ALA A 350 12.35 -6.99 6.21
C ALA A 350 10.81 -7.06 6.30
N SER A 351 10.14 -5.89 6.42
CA SER A 351 8.68 -5.83 6.45
C SER A 351 8.04 -6.35 5.15
N ILE A 352 8.59 -5.97 4.00
CA ILE A 352 8.11 -6.41 2.67
C ILE A 352 8.32 -7.92 2.50
N GLU A 353 9.49 -8.47 2.86
CA GLU A 353 9.79 -9.90 2.71
C GLU A 353 8.96 -10.78 3.67
N THR A 354 8.67 -10.29 4.89
CA THR A 354 7.73 -10.96 5.80
C THR A 354 6.36 -11.11 5.15
N MET A 355 5.80 -10.02 4.62
CA MET A 355 4.50 -10.07 3.95
C MET A 355 4.54 -10.89 2.65
N ARG A 356 5.63 -10.83 1.90
CA ARG A 356 5.81 -11.60 0.66
C ARG A 356 5.74 -13.11 0.90
N LYS A 357 6.35 -13.62 1.96
CA LYS A 357 6.29 -15.05 2.32
C LYS A 357 4.85 -15.51 2.56
N ILE A 358 4.04 -14.70 3.24
CA ILE A 358 2.63 -15.02 3.49
C ILE A 358 1.81 -14.98 2.19
N VAL A 359 2.08 -14.03 1.31
CA VAL A 359 1.44 -13.96 -0.02
C VAL A 359 1.77 -15.20 -0.86
N TYR A 360 3.03 -15.65 -0.84
CA TYR A 360 3.42 -16.90 -1.53
C TYR A 360 2.67 -18.11 -1.00
N ALA A 361 2.63 -18.27 0.32
CA ALA A 361 1.88 -19.36 0.95
C ALA A 361 0.38 -19.29 0.60
N PHE A 362 -0.23 -18.10 0.59
CA PHE A 362 -1.63 -17.94 0.21
C PHE A 362 -1.93 -18.48 -1.19
N TYR A 363 -1.01 -18.29 -2.14
CA TYR A 363 -1.17 -18.76 -3.53
C TYR A 363 -0.72 -20.22 -3.74
N ASP A 364 -0.09 -20.87 -2.78
CA ASP A 364 0.27 -22.28 -2.89
C ASP A 364 -0.97 -23.18 -2.77
N GLU A 365 -1.14 -24.12 -3.69
CA GLU A 365 -2.32 -24.98 -3.76
C GLU A 365 -2.46 -25.91 -2.54
N ASN A 366 -1.37 -26.28 -1.92
CA ASN A 366 -1.33 -27.18 -0.76
C ASN A 366 -1.53 -26.44 0.56
N PHE A 367 -1.42 -25.11 0.56
CA PHE A 367 -1.48 -24.31 1.77
C PHE A 367 -2.90 -23.97 2.21
N SER A 368 -3.12 -24.03 3.52
CA SER A 368 -4.34 -23.57 4.18
C SER A 368 -3.98 -22.94 5.52
N PHE A 369 -4.45 -21.71 5.77
CA PHE A 369 -4.32 -21.08 7.08
C PHE A 369 -4.93 -21.92 8.20
N GLY A 370 -6.06 -22.58 7.92
CA GLY A 370 -6.68 -23.50 8.89
C GLY A 370 -5.78 -24.69 9.28
N SER A 371 -4.97 -25.18 8.36
CA SER A 371 -4.00 -26.24 8.64
C SER A 371 -2.81 -25.73 9.45
N LEU A 372 -2.34 -24.51 9.16
CA LEU A 372 -1.25 -23.87 9.89
C LEU A 372 -1.63 -23.60 11.35
N VAL A 373 -2.77 -22.93 11.59
CA VAL A 373 -3.19 -22.54 12.96
C VAL A 373 -3.55 -23.72 13.85
N LYS A 374 -3.89 -24.88 13.29
CA LYS A 374 -4.12 -26.13 14.03
C LYS A 374 -2.83 -26.74 14.59
N ARG A 375 -1.66 -26.34 14.08
CA ARG A 375 -0.35 -26.84 14.55
C ARG A 375 0.06 -26.21 15.88
N GLY A 376 -0.45 -25.02 16.24
CA GLY A 376 -0.17 -24.37 17.51
C GLY A 376 -0.74 -22.97 17.63
N GLU A 377 -1.08 -22.58 18.87
CA GLU A 377 -1.63 -21.24 19.15
C GLU A 377 -0.61 -20.13 18.89
N HIS A 378 0.68 -20.40 19.14
CA HIS A 378 1.78 -19.46 18.85
C HIS A 378 1.86 -19.15 17.35
N LEU A 379 1.62 -20.13 16.46
CA LEU A 379 1.60 -19.89 15.01
C LEU A 379 0.41 -19.04 14.58
N ARG A 380 -0.75 -19.23 15.25
CA ARG A 380 -1.90 -18.34 15.05
C ARG A 380 -1.57 -16.92 15.47
N SER A 381 -0.93 -16.74 16.62
CA SER A 381 -0.49 -15.44 17.12
C SER A 381 0.45 -14.76 16.14
N SER A 382 1.54 -15.40 15.73
CA SER A 382 2.51 -14.85 14.79
C SER A 382 1.90 -14.54 13.41
N LEU A 383 0.99 -15.39 12.92
CA LEU A 383 0.23 -15.10 11.70
C LEU A 383 -0.65 -13.86 11.85
N THR A 384 -1.32 -13.71 13.01
CA THR A 384 -2.16 -12.55 13.27
C THR A 384 -1.33 -11.28 13.35
N ASP A 385 -0.13 -11.31 13.95
CA ASP A 385 0.82 -10.20 13.94
C ASP A 385 1.11 -9.74 12.50
N CYS A 386 1.37 -10.66 11.60
CA CYS A 386 1.55 -10.32 10.19
C CYS A 386 0.28 -9.68 9.58
N LEU A 387 -0.91 -10.22 9.85
CA LEU A 387 -2.18 -9.74 9.30
C LEU A 387 -2.59 -8.36 9.85
N ILE A 388 -2.13 -7.99 11.05
CA ILE A 388 -2.38 -6.65 11.61
C ILE A 388 -1.30 -5.62 11.24
N GLY A 389 -0.14 -6.06 10.71
CA GLY A 389 0.99 -5.22 10.33
C GLY A 389 2.07 -5.08 11.42
N ASN A 390 2.01 -5.91 12.49
CA ASN A 390 3.06 -5.99 13.52
C ASN A 390 4.24 -6.84 13.00
N VAL A 391 4.96 -6.30 12.01
CA VAL A 391 6.01 -7.02 11.28
C VAL A 391 7.42 -6.48 11.53
N GLU A 392 7.55 -5.54 12.46
CA GLU A 392 8.84 -4.94 12.83
C GLU A 392 9.29 -5.50 14.17
N ASP A 393 10.57 -5.79 14.29
CA ASP A 393 11.20 -6.31 15.52
C ASP A 393 10.59 -7.61 16.07
N GLN A 394 9.91 -8.39 15.21
CA GLN A 394 9.32 -9.67 15.54
C GLN A 394 10.15 -10.82 14.97
N ASP A 395 10.24 -11.91 15.72
CA ASP A 395 10.81 -13.16 15.23
C ASP A 395 9.70 -14.07 14.66
N PHE A 396 9.72 -14.26 13.35
CA PHE A 396 8.80 -15.13 12.63
C PHE A 396 9.44 -16.46 12.19
N HIS A 397 10.59 -16.83 12.75
CA HIS A 397 11.30 -18.05 12.33
C HIS A 397 10.41 -19.28 12.40
N GLU A 398 9.79 -19.54 13.57
CA GLU A 398 8.92 -20.71 13.77
C GLU A 398 7.69 -20.69 12.84
N LEU A 399 7.11 -19.49 12.58
CA LEU A 399 6.00 -19.34 11.65
C LEU A 399 6.42 -19.77 10.24
N PHE A 400 7.54 -19.25 9.75
CA PHE A 400 7.98 -19.53 8.38
C PHE A 400 8.54 -20.95 8.22
N GLU A 401 9.12 -21.54 9.26
CA GLU A 401 9.49 -22.96 9.28
C GLU A 401 8.23 -23.83 9.14
N ALA A 402 7.21 -23.61 9.97
CA ALA A 402 5.94 -24.34 9.89
C ALA A 402 5.20 -24.11 8.55
N MET A 403 5.34 -22.92 7.95
CA MET A 403 4.76 -22.61 6.63
C MET A 403 5.52 -23.32 5.51
N SER A 404 6.84 -23.45 5.58
CA SER A 404 7.66 -24.12 4.57
C SER A 404 7.38 -25.62 4.44
N ASP A 405 6.85 -26.24 5.49
CA ASP A 405 6.34 -27.63 5.46
C ASP A 405 5.04 -27.77 4.64
N LEU A 406 4.33 -26.67 4.40
CA LEU A 406 2.99 -26.64 3.79
C LEU A 406 2.95 -25.92 2.45
N ALA A 407 3.94 -25.07 2.15
CA ALA A 407 3.99 -24.23 0.96
C ALA A 407 5.43 -23.97 0.51
N GLU A 408 5.61 -23.74 -0.76
CA GLU A 408 6.87 -23.25 -1.31
C GLU A 408 7.03 -21.74 -1.02
N LEU A 409 7.85 -21.40 -0.04
CA LEU A 409 8.14 -20.01 0.29
C LEU A 409 9.21 -19.43 -0.68
N PRO A 410 9.19 -18.10 -0.90
CA PRO A 410 10.15 -17.49 -1.79
C PRO A 410 11.54 -17.42 -1.16
N GLU A 411 12.57 -17.59 -1.98
CA GLU A 411 13.94 -17.28 -1.57
C GLU A 411 14.08 -15.80 -1.21
N PRO A 412 14.89 -15.47 -0.20
CA PRO A 412 15.23 -14.09 0.11
C PRO A 412 15.88 -13.42 -1.11
N VAL A 413 15.58 -12.14 -1.30
CA VAL A 413 16.13 -11.36 -2.41
C VAL A 413 16.78 -10.11 -1.86
N ASP A 414 18.03 -9.87 -2.25
CA ASP A 414 18.76 -8.65 -1.92
C ASP A 414 18.19 -7.46 -2.75
N CYS A 415 17.16 -6.83 -2.20
CA CYS A 415 16.53 -5.64 -2.77
C CYS A 415 16.33 -4.59 -1.67
N GLY A 416 16.11 -3.34 -2.07
CA GLY A 416 15.89 -2.24 -1.13
C GLY A 416 17.13 -1.84 -0.33
N LEU A 417 18.32 -2.21 -0.80
CA LEU A 417 19.59 -1.84 -0.17
C LEU A 417 20.00 -0.41 -0.55
N ALA A 418 20.86 0.20 0.25
CA ALA A 418 21.54 1.43 -0.17
C ALA A 418 22.48 1.12 -1.36
N HIS A 419 22.48 1.97 -2.39
CA HIS A 419 23.41 1.83 -3.50
C HIS A 419 24.84 2.09 -3.01
N ALA A 420 25.75 1.16 -3.21
CA ALA A 420 27.16 1.42 -2.91
C ALA A 420 27.70 2.44 -3.93
N PRO A 421 28.42 3.48 -3.48
CA PRO A 421 29.10 4.38 -4.42
C PRO A 421 30.07 3.58 -5.29
N SER A 422 30.04 3.84 -6.60
CA SER A 422 30.92 3.22 -7.59
C SER A 422 32.38 3.67 -7.40
#